data_cb68b06200adc4decf5963fce7885ba9
#
_entry.id   cb68b06200adc4decf5963fce7885ba9
#
_cell.length_a   1.000
_cell.length_b   1.000
_cell.length_c   1.000
_cell.angle_alpha   90.00
_cell.angle_beta   90.00
_cell.angle_gamma   90.00
#
_symmetry.space_group_name_H-M   'P 1'
#
loop_
_entity.id
_entity.type
_entity.pdbx_description
1 polymer ?
#
loop_
_entity_poly.entity_id
_entity_poly.type
_entity_poly.pdbx_seq_one_letter_code
_entity_poly.pdbx_strand_id
1 'polypeptide(L)'
;MKILYTSDIHAVPEHLYSMLQTAETQAVDTIIIGGDIVPHYLPDADTVGILRAQAQYLNNVFIPVLKDFKRRCQANIFMDLANDDFICNRRILEDFDPQLIRLLHLQKHPLSDQVDIIGYMIVPPTPFYRKDWEKPDCTQTPFAPGNTVALDGYISFGGTLAETVLDLSSDDTIENDLARLSESIDRPFVFVSHSPPYQTPLDVLDNGLHVGSISIRRFIEDWSRRGLLMASLHGHIHGAPDRSGAVQTIIENVLCINPGQNEQRGAALRYVILELTQHGSAPQIRIVSRPQSQHYYDSR
;
A
#
# COMPACT_ATOMS: atom_id res chain seq x y z
N MET A 1 8.44 -18.90 -6.25
CA MET A 1 8.70 -17.49 -6.46
C MET A 1 8.71 -16.77 -5.11
N LYS A 2 9.76 -15.99 -4.84
CA LYS A 2 9.88 -15.18 -3.63
C LYS A 2 9.42 -13.75 -3.88
N ILE A 3 8.61 -13.21 -2.99
CA ILE A 3 8.05 -11.85 -3.08
C ILE A 3 8.44 -11.09 -1.82
N LEU A 4 9.10 -9.93 -1.97
CA LEU A 4 9.28 -8.98 -0.87
C LEU A 4 8.12 -8.00 -0.89
N TYR A 5 7.41 -7.88 0.22
CA TYR A 5 6.37 -6.88 0.41
C TYR A 5 6.76 -5.88 1.50
N THR A 6 6.60 -4.59 1.20
CA THR A 6 6.69 -3.46 2.14
C THR A 6 5.72 -2.37 1.73
N SER A 7 5.49 -1.38 2.59
CA SER A 7 4.65 -0.21 2.35
C SER A 7 5.20 0.98 3.13
N ASP A 8 4.69 2.18 2.87
CA ASP A 8 4.90 3.37 3.71
C ASP A 8 6.38 3.72 3.92
N ILE A 9 7.16 3.72 2.85
CA ILE A 9 8.61 4.00 2.92
C ILE A 9 8.94 5.49 3.03
N HIS A 10 8.00 6.40 2.69
CA HIS A 10 8.02 7.85 2.89
C HIS A 10 9.37 8.54 2.62
N ALA A 11 10.05 8.13 1.56
CA ALA A 11 11.37 8.64 1.17
C ALA A 11 12.45 8.52 2.26
N VAL A 12 12.27 7.64 3.25
CA VAL A 12 13.34 7.31 4.21
C VAL A 12 14.45 6.58 3.44
N PRO A 13 15.66 7.17 3.32
CA PRO A 13 16.71 6.60 2.46
C PRO A 13 17.08 5.18 2.86
N GLU A 14 17.15 4.92 4.16
CA GLU A 14 17.49 3.62 4.74
C GLU A 14 16.47 2.55 4.32
N HIS A 15 15.18 2.90 4.20
CA HIS A 15 14.14 1.98 3.78
C HIS A 15 14.31 1.57 2.31
N LEU A 16 14.48 2.54 1.40
CA LEU A 16 14.67 2.26 -0.02
C LEU A 16 15.89 1.37 -0.25
N TYR A 17 17.04 1.72 0.32
CA TYR A 17 18.26 0.94 0.12
C TYR A 17 18.21 -0.43 0.78
N SER A 18 17.65 -0.55 2.00
CA SER A 18 17.48 -1.84 2.68
C SER A 18 16.53 -2.77 1.94
N MET A 19 15.44 -2.25 1.35
CA MET A 19 14.51 -3.02 0.52
C MET A 19 15.25 -3.65 -0.67
N LEU A 20 16.00 -2.84 -1.42
CA LEU A 20 16.70 -3.30 -2.60
C LEU A 20 17.84 -4.27 -2.26
N GLN A 21 18.61 -3.99 -1.21
CA GLN A 21 19.66 -4.89 -0.71
C GLN A 21 19.06 -6.23 -0.25
N THR A 22 17.92 -6.19 0.47
CA THR A 22 17.24 -7.42 0.89
C THR A 22 16.77 -8.21 -0.32
N ALA A 23 16.23 -7.56 -1.35
CA ALA A 23 15.78 -8.22 -2.56
C ALA A 23 16.94 -8.91 -3.29
N GLU A 24 18.12 -8.28 -3.38
CA GLU A 24 19.34 -8.89 -3.95
C GLU A 24 19.82 -10.07 -3.12
N THR A 25 20.00 -9.89 -1.80
CA THR A 25 20.60 -10.91 -0.92
C THR A 25 19.71 -12.12 -0.69
N GLN A 26 18.39 -11.94 -0.71
CA GLN A 26 17.42 -13.02 -0.55
C GLN A 26 17.01 -13.65 -1.89
N ALA A 27 17.58 -13.19 -3.01
CA ALA A 27 17.20 -13.61 -4.36
C ALA A 27 15.69 -13.56 -4.58
N VAL A 28 15.13 -12.36 -4.37
CA VAL A 28 13.69 -12.09 -4.52
C VAL A 28 13.35 -11.95 -6.01
N ASP A 29 12.28 -12.59 -6.45
CA ASP A 29 11.81 -12.53 -7.84
C ASP A 29 10.91 -11.30 -8.09
N THR A 30 10.25 -10.81 -7.03
CA THR A 30 9.28 -9.72 -7.12
C THR A 30 9.32 -8.85 -5.87
N ILE A 31 9.33 -7.53 -6.06
CA ILE A 31 9.13 -6.52 -5.00
C ILE A 31 7.73 -5.93 -5.17
N ILE A 32 6.98 -5.82 -4.08
CA ILE A 32 5.69 -5.13 -4.04
C ILE A 32 5.78 -4.02 -2.99
N ILE A 33 5.44 -2.78 -3.40
CA ILE A 33 5.39 -1.61 -2.51
C ILE A 33 3.94 -1.14 -2.44
N GLY A 34 3.36 -1.18 -1.26
CA GLY A 34 1.93 -0.96 -1.01
C GLY A 34 1.48 0.51 -0.95
N GLY A 35 2.29 1.46 -1.45
CA GLY A 35 1.97 2.88 -1.44
C GLY A 35 2.82 3.70 -0.48
N ASP A 36 2.57 5.01 -0.43
CA ASP A 36 3.22 6.01 0.43
C ASP A 36 4.75 5.98 0.33
N ILE A 37 5.23 6.41 -0.83
CA ILE A 37 6.63 6.24 -1.24
C ILE A 37 7.44 7.50 -1.06
N VAL A 38 6.82 8.67 -1.31
CA VAL A 38 7.50 9.96 -1.39
C VAL A 38 7.49 10.72 -0.07
N PRO A 39 8.27 11.81 0.09
CA PRO A 39 8.26 12.56 1.34
C PRO A 39 6.88 13.20 1.57
N HIS A 40 6.30 12.98 2.75
CA HIS A 40 5.00 13.54 3.11
C HIS A 40 5.11 14.75 4.05
N TYR A 41 6.24 14.90 4.71
CA TYR A 41 6.55 16.02 5.61
C TYR A 41 7.95 16.57 5.34
N LEU A 42 8.05 17.88 5.28
CA LEU A 42 9.32 18.60 5.22
C LEU A 42 9.23 19.82 6.16
N PRO A 43 10.21 20.00 7.06
CA PRO A 43 10.30 21.21 7.87
C PRO A 43 10.27 22.46 6.96
N ASP A 44 9.51 23.47 7.36
CA ASP A 44 9.42 24.79 6.70
C ASP A 44 8.86 24.81 5.26
N ALA A 45 8.38 23.66 4.72
CA ALA A 45 7.72 23.61 3.43
C ALA A 45 6.19 23.77 3.58
N ASP A 46 5.61 24.62 2.74
CA ASP A 46 4.18 24.62 2.53
C ASP A 46 3.73 23.42 1.67
N THR A 47 2.43 23.25 1.50
CA THR A 47 1.86 22.14 0.75
C THR A 47 2.36 22.07 -0.70
N VAL A 48 2.58 23.21 -1.36
CA VAL A 48 3.14 23.30 -2.72
C VAL A 48 4.62 22.89 -2.72
N GLY A 49 5.36 23.28 -1.67
CA GLY A 49 6.74 22.84 -1.45
C GLY A 49 6.85 21.32 -1.32
N ILE A 50 5.93 20.69 -0.58
CA ILE A 50 5.87 19.24 -0.45
C ILE A 50 5.56 18.59 -1.81
N LEU A 51 4.56 19.08 -2.55
CA LEU A 51 4.23 18.60 -3.90
C LEU A 51 5.47 18.55 -4.81
N ARG A 52 6.24 19.67 -4.83
CA ARG A 52 7.47 19.78 -5.64
C ARG A 52 8.57 18.83 -5.15
N ALA A 53 8.73 18.71 -3.84
CA ALA A 53 9.73 17.82 -3.25
C ALA A 53 9.43 16.34 -3.57
N GLN A 54 8.17 15.95 -3.59
CA GLN A 54 7.76 14.62 -4.04
C GLN A 54 8.18 14.35 -5.49
N ALA A 55 7.90 15.30 -6.41
CA ALA A 55 8.34 15.20 -7.80
C ALA A 55 9.88 15.12 -7.93
N GLN A 56 10.59 15.93 -7.17
CA GLN A 56 12.05 15.92 -7.15
C GLN A 56 12.62 14.62 -6.61
N TYR A 57 12.03 14.06 -5.56
CA TYR A 57 12.44 12.76 -5.02
C TYR A 57 12.26 11.64 -6.05
N LEU A 58 11.10 11.57 -6.72
CA LEU A 58 10.87 10.58 -7.77
C LEU A 58 11.91 10.68 -8.88
N ASN A 59 12.14 11.88 -9.42
CA ASN A 59 13.04 12.10 -10.55
C ASN A 59 14.52 11.93 -10.20
N ASN A 60 14.94 12.42 -9.03
CA ASN A 60 16.37 12.57 -8.70
C ASN A 60 16.90 11.44 -7.80
N VAL A 61 16.01 10.71 -7.10
CA VAL A 61 16.40 9.66 -6.16
C VAL A 61 15.77 8.33 -6.54
N PHE A 62 14.44 8.22 -6.46
CA PHE A 62 13.75 6.95 -6.55
C PHE A 62 13.98 6.24 -7.89
N ILE A 63 13.66 6.90 -9.01
CA ILE A 63 13.84 6.32 -10.35
C ILE A 63 15.30 6.00 -10.67
N PRO A 64 16.29 6.91 -10.43
CA PRO A 64 17.69 6.59 -10.65
C PRO A 64 18.19 5.37 -9.84
N VAL A 65 17.78 5.26 -8.58
CA VAL A 65 18.14 4.15 -7.70
C VAL A 65 17.53 2.83 -8.21
N LEU A 66 16.27 2.83 -8.63
CA LEU A 66 15.63 1.65 -9.23
C LEU A 66 16.29 1.24 -10.55
N LYS A 67 16.66 2.21 -11.41
CA LYS A 67 17.38 1.93 -12.65
C LYS A 67 18.73 1.25 -12.37
N ASP A 68 19.45 1.71 -11.36
CA ASP A 68 20.72 1.10 -10.98
C ASP A 68 20.51 -0.32 -10.41
N PHE A 69 19.51 -0.51 -9.54
CA PHE A 69 19.11 -1.82 -9.03
C PHE A 69 18.79 -2.81 -10.17
N LYS A 70 18.00 -2.39 -11.16
CA LYS A 70 17.59 -3.24 -12.30
C LYS A 70 18.75 -3.68 -13.20
N ARG A 71 19.91 -3.03 -13.14
CA ARG A 71 21.13 -3.52 -13.82
C ARG A 71 21.73 -4.76 -13.15
N ARG A 72 21.49 -4.94 -11.85
CA ARG A 72 22.03 -6.02 -11.03
C ARG A 72 21.01 -7.09 -10.71
N CYS A 73 19.73 -6.74 -10.62
CA CYS A 73 18.66 -7.62 -10.21
C CYS A 73 17.48 -7.52 -11.17
N GLN A 74 16.98 -8.68 -11.63
CA GLN A 74 15.86 -8.75 -12.57
C GLN A 74 14.49 -8.85 -11.88
N ALA A 75 14.42 -8.66 -10.56
CA ALA A 75 13.15 -8.71 -9.83
C ALA A 75 12.11 -7.76 -10.44
N ASN A 76 10.88 -8.22 -10.61
CA ASN A 76 9.76 -7.37 -10.98
C ASN A 76 9.44 -6.40 -9.84
N ILE A 77 8.99 -5.19 -10.17
CA ILE A 77 8.60 -4.19 -9.16
C ILE A 77 7.17 -3.76 -9.44
N PHE A 78 6.26 -4.07 -8.50
CA PHE A 78 4.89 -3.62 -8.50
C PHE A 78 4.70 -2.57 -7.41
N MET A 79 4.08 -1.44 -7.73
CA MET A 79 3.89 -0.33 -6.80
C MET A 79 2.83 0.63 -7.28
N ASP A 80 2.41 1.55 -6.43
CA ASP A 80 1.75 2.79 -6.81
C ASP A 80 1.93 3.85 -5.72
N LEU A 81 1.47 5.07 -5.97
CA LEU A 81 1.33 6.13 -4.98
C LEU A 81 0.08 5.87 -4.13
N ALA A 82 0.03 6.45 -2.91
CA ALA A 82 -1.11 6.36 -2.02
C ALA A 82 -1.41 7.70 -1.32
N ASN A 83 -2.14 7.69 -0.19
CA ASN A 83 -2.77 8.89 0.34
C ASN A 83 -1.81 10.02 0.77
N ASP A 84 -0.58 9.70 1.10
CA ASP A 84 0.43 10.71 1.42
C ASP A 84 1.20 11.22 0.19
N ASP A 85 0.97 10.61 -0.96
CA ASP A 85 1.59 10.96 -2.23
C ASP A 85 0.62 11.77 -3.11
N PHE A 86 1.02 12.92 -3.66
CA PHE A 86 0.16 13.66 -4.57
C PHE A 86 -0.01 12.93 -5.91
N ILE A 87 -1.27 12.70 -6.33
CA ILE A 87 -1.62 11.89 -7.50
C ILE A 87 -1.05 12.45 -8.81
N CYS A 88 -0.90 13.77 -8.94
CA CYS A 88 -0.33 14.38 -10.14
C CYS A 88 1.12 13.95 -10.39
N ASN A 89 1.85 13.53 -9.35
CA ASN A 89 3.22 13.02 -9.46
C ASN A 89 3.25 11.57 -10.01
N ARG A 90 2.12 10.87 -10.04
CA ARG A 90 2.01 9.53 -10.63
C ARG A 90 2.42 9.51 -12.10
N ARG A 91 2.17 10.62 -12.82
CA ARG A 91 2.58 10.78 -14.21
C ARG A 91 4.10 10.56 -14.43
N ILE A 92 4.94 10.92 -13.43
CA ILE A 92 6.38 10.67 -13.51
C ILE A 92 6.66 9.16 -13.54
N LEU A 93 5.89 8.35 -12.83
CA LEU A 93 6.03 6.91 -12.76
C LEU A 93 5.48 6.22 -14.01
N GLU A 94 4.43 6.77 -14.61
CA GLU A 94 3.80 6.26 -15.86
C GLU A 94 4.80 6.21 -17.02
N ASP A 95 5.77 7.13 -17.07
CA ASP A 95 6.83 7.13 -18.09
C ASP A 95 7.76 5.89 -17.97
N PHE A 96 7.71 5.14 -16.87
CA PHE A 96 8.55 3.98 -16.59
C PHE A 96 7.77 2.65 -16.47
N ASP A 97 6.46 2.68 -16.62
CA ASP A 97 5.59 1.50 -16.72
C ASP A 97 5.50 1.02 -18.19
N PRO A 98 5.68 -0.26 -18.50
CA PRO A 98 6.04 -1.38 -17.61
C PRO A 98 7.54 -1.72 -17.57
N GLN A 99 8.44 -0.86 -18.10
CA GLN A 99 9.86 -1.20 -18.30
C GLN A 99 10.65 -1.32 -16.99
N LEU A 100 10.37 -0.42 -16.04
CA LEU A 100 11.08 -0.37 -14.76
C LEU A 100 10.22 -0.87 -13.60
N ILE A 101 8.97 -0.42 -13.58
CA ILE A 101 7.95 -0.71 -12.55
C ILE A 101 6.64 -1.11 -13.23
N ARG A 102 5.67 -1.60 -12.44
CA ARG A 102 4.29 -1.82 -12.86
C ARG A 102 3.36 -1.15 -11.86
N LEU A 103 2.57 -0.21 -12.35
CA LEU A 103 1.61 0.53 -11.53
C LEU A 103 0.40 -0.33 -11.23
N LEU A 104 -0.06 -0.29 -9.97
CA LEU A 104 -1.04 -1.23 -9.42
C LEU A 104 -2.47 -0.69 -9.36
N HIS A 105 -2.65 0.62 -9.11
CA HIS A 105 -3.98 1.14 -8.80
C HIS A 105 -4.99 0.89 -9.92
N LEU A 106 -6.05 0.14 -9.60
CA LEU A 106 -7.10 -0.30 -10.53
C LEU A 106 -6.56 -1.09 -11.74
N GLN A 107 -5.42 -1.77 -11.55
CA GLN A 107 -4.80 -2.59 -12.59
C GLN A 107 -4.70 -4.04 -12.14
N LYS A 108 -4.83 -4.94 -13.13
CA LYS A 108 -4.58 -6.37 -13.02
C LYS A 108 -3.35 -6.73 -13.85
N HIS A 109 -2.36 -7.35 -13.24
CA HIS A 109 -1.15 -7.81 -13.91
C HIS A 109 -0.91 -9.30 -13.63
N PRO A 110 -0.26 -10.04 -14.54
CA PRO A 110 0.23 -11.38 -14.22
C PRO A 110 1.36 -11.28 -13.17
N LEU A 111 1.16 -11.95 -12.03
CA LEU A 111 2.20 -12.17 -11.03
C LEU A 111 2.99 -13.44 -11.36
N SER A 112 2.31 -14.47 -11.85
CA SER A 112 2.88 -15.69 -12.39
C SER A 112 1.94 -16.24 -13.49
N ASP A 113 2.29 -17.40 -14.07
CA ASP A 113 1.45 -18.03 -15.11
C ASP A 113 0.02 -18.35 -14.62
N GLN A 114 -0.18 -18.56 -13.31
CA GLN A 114 -1.46 -18.97 -12.73
C GLN A 114 -2.07 -17.95 -11.76
N VAL A 115 -1.36 -16.89 -11.42
CA VAL A 115 -1.78 -15.94 -10.38
C VAL A 115 -1.62 -14.53 -10.88
N ASP A 116 -2.65 -13.71 -10.68
CA ASP A 116 -2.61 -12.27 -10.91
C ASP A 116 -2.25 -11.50 -9.64
N ILE A 117 -1.84 -10.24 -9.83
CA ILE A 117 -1.76 -9.21 -8.79
C ILE A 117 -2.69 -8.07 -9.18
N ILE A 118 -3.46 -7.59 -8.21
CA ILE A 118 -4.44 -6.52 -8.39
C ILE A 118 -4.22 -5.47 -7.30
N GLY A 119 -4.22 -4.19 -7.67
CA GLY A 119 -3.96 -3.12 -6.71
C GLY A 119 -5.10 -2.11 -6.57
N TYR A 120 -5.25 -1.57 -5.36
CA TYR A 120 -6.21 -0.52 -5.03
C TYR A 120 -5.63 0.41 -3.95
N MET A 121 -5.38 1.70 -4.28
CA MET A 121 -4.62 2.59 -3.40
C MET A 121 -5.46 3.66 -2.69
N ILE A 122 -6.76 3.76 -3.01
CA ILE A 122 -7.68 4.69 -2.33
C ILE A 122 -7.93 4.22 -0.90
N VAL A 123 -8.01 5.19 0.01
CA VAL A 123 -8.33 4.96 1.42
C VAL A 123 -9.65 5.66 1.80
N PRO A 124 -10.36 5.22 2.86
CA PRO A 124 -11.45 5.98 3.44
C PRO A 124 -10.99 7.37 3.89
N PRO A 125 -11.91 8.34 4.08
CA PRO A 125 -11.57 9.68 4.55
C PRO A 125 -10.69 9.68 5.80
N THR A 126 -9.63 10.49 5.78
CA THR A 126 -8.65 10.64 6.86
C THR A 126 -8.74 12.03 7.51
N PRO A 127 -8.07 12.26 8.67
CA PRO A 127 -7.94 13.61 9.22
C PRO A 127 -6.94 14.51 8.47
N PHE A 128 -6.29 14.01 7.42
CA PHE A 128 -5.24 14.73 6.70
C PHE A 128 -5.82 15.61 5.59
N TYR A 129 -5.02 16.59 5.13
CA TYR A 129 -5.45 17.58 4.14
C TYR A 129 -5.27 17.13 2.68
N ARG A 130 -4.51 16.07 2.41
CA ARG A 130 -4.38 15.49 1.06
C ARG A 130 -5.56 14.61 0.75
N LYS A 131 -6.29 14.92 -0.36
CA LYS A 131 -7.55 14.27 -0.72
C LYS A 131 -7.50 13.51 -2.04
N ASP A 132 -6.34 13.44 -2.68
CA ASP A 132 -6.17 12.81 -3.99
C ASP A 132 -6.56 11.32 -4.00
N TRP A 133 -6.31 10.63 -2.87
CA TRP A 133 -6.50 9.19 -2.74
C TRP A 133 -7.58 8.83 -1.70
N GLU A 134 -8.50 9.74 -1.44
CA GLU A 134 -9.59 9.51 -0.51
C GLU A 134 -10.94 9.44 -1.22
N LYS A 135 -11.77 8.47 -0.84
CA LYS A 135 -13.18 8.36 -1.23
C LYS A 135 -14.01 7.89 -0.05
N PRO A 136 -15.34 8.20 -0.01
CA PRO A 136 -16.23 7.51 0.90
C PRO A 136 -16.10 6.00 0.77
N ASP A 137 -16.09 5.28 1.88
CA ASP A 137 -15.91 3.83 1.88
C ASP A 137 -17.10 3.13 1.20
N CYS A 138 -18.30 3.41 1.68
CA CYS A 138 -19.56 3.07 1.01
C CYS A 138 -20.62 4.13 1.31
N THR A 139 -21.72 4.13 0.57
CA THR A 139 -22.77 5.16 0.69
C THR A 139 -23.39 5.23 2.09
N GLN A 140 -23.56 4.08 2.78
CA GLN A 140 -24.19 4.05 4.11
C GLN A 140 -23.20 4.32 5.24
N THR A 141 -21.93 4.03 5.04
CA THR A 141 -20.86 4.19 6.04
C THR A 141 -19.62 4.71 5.34
N PRO A 142 -19.53 6.04 5.13
CA PRO A 142 -18.46 6.63 4.32
C PRO A 142 -17.07 6.52 4.96
N PHE A 143 -16.98 6.24 6.25
CA PHE A 143 -15.75 5.92 6.98
C PHE A 143 -16.06 5.14 8.25
N ALA A 144 -15.02 4.55 8.86
CA ALA A 144 -15.16 3.72 10.06
C ALA A 144 -15.81 4.49 11.23
N PRO A 145 -16.77 3.88 11.95
CA PRO A 145 -17.45 4.52 13.08
C PRO A 145 -16.48 4.98 14.17
N GLY A 146 -16.69 6.20 14.67
CA GLY A 146 -15.85 6.80 15.72
C GLY A 146 -14.56 7.45 15.21
N ASN A 147 -14.27 7.36 13.92
CA ASN A 147 -13.11 8.01 13.31
C ASN A 147 -13.32 9.54 13.22
N THR A 148 -12.20 10.28 13.30
CA THR A 148 -12.17 11.72 13.02
C THR A 148 -11.66 11.91 11.61
N VAL A 149 -12.40 12.66 10.79
CA VAL A 149 -12.06 12.94 9.40
C VAL A 149 -12.07 14.44 9.14
N ALA A 150 -11.18 14.90 8.25
CA ALA A 150 -11.27 16.22 7.66
C ALA A 150 -11.87 16.08 6.26
N LEU A 151 -12.87 16.89 5.93
CA LEU A 151 -13.48 16.90 4.59
C LEU A 151 -12.79 17.92 3.68
N ASP A 152 -12.39 19.05 4.26
CA ASP A 152 -11.64 20.10 3.55
C ASP A 152 -10.19 19.65 3.33
N GLY A 153 -9.65 20.02 2.19
CA GLY A 153 -8.25 19.73 1.88
C GLY A 153 -7.87 20.16 0.47
N TYR A 154 -6.90 19.46 -0.08
CA TYR A 154 -6.32 19.75 -1.39
C TYR A 154 -6.28 18.50 -2.27
N ILE A 155 -6.60 18.69 -3.53
CA ILE A 155 -6.29 17.75 -4.61
C ILE A 155 -5.19 18.34 -5.48
N SER A 156 -4.37 17.47 -6.05
CA SER A 156 -3.31 17.89 -6.97
C SER A 156 -3.78 17.78 -8.43
N PHE A 157 -3.53 18.80 -9.21
CA PHE A 157 -3.89 18.85 -10.61
C PHE A 157 -2.85 19.63 -11.43
N GLY A 158 -2.31 19.02 -12.49
CA GLY A 158 -1.41 19.70 -13.42
C GLY A 158 -0.12 20.27 -12.78
N GLY A 159 0.35 19.68 -11.67
CA GLY A 159 1.52 20.16 -10.91
C GLY A 159 1.23 21.32 -9.96
N THR A 160 -0.03 21.60 -9.69
CA THR A 160 -0.51 22.59 -8.72
C THR A 160 -1.53 21.94 -7.76
N LEU A 161 -2.02 22.70 -6.80
CA LEU A 161 -3.03 22.27 -5.84
C LEU A 161 -4.31 23.08 -6.04
N ALA A 162 -5.45 22.42 -5.84
CA ALA A 162 -6.76 23.03 -5.75
C ALA A 162 -7.40 22.66 -4.41
N GLU A 163 -8.05 23.63 -3.77
CA GLU A 163 -8.87 23.35 -2.59
C GLU A 163 -10.05 22.46 -3.00
N THR A 164 -10.42 21.55 -2.13
CA THR A 164 -11.53 20.63 -2.33
C THR A 164 -12.25 20.34 -1.02
N VAL A 165 -13.50 19.89 -1.14
CA VAL A 165 -14.28 19.34 -0.04
C VAL A 165 -14.76 17.96 -0.46
N LEU A 166 -14.42 16.95 0.33
CA LEU A 166 -14.81 15.58 0.04
C LEU A 166 -16.34 15.42 0.21
N ASP A 167 -17.01 14.97 -0.85
CA ASP A 167 -18.44 14.74 -0.84
C ASP A 167 -18.77 13.32 -0.34
N LEU A 168 -19.19 13.23 0.91
CA LEU A 168 -19.56 11.95 1.53
C LEU A 168 -20.88 11.35 1.00
N SER A 169 -21.67 12.13 0.24
CA SER A 169 -22.90 11.66 -0.40
C SER A 169 -22.67 11.13 -1.82
N SER A 170 -21.45 11.20 -2.31
CA SER A 170 -21.07 10.74 -3.64
C SER A 170 -21.27 9.22 -3.79
N ASP A 171 -21.74 8.81 -4.96
CA ASP A 171 -21.74 7.40 -5.37
C ASP A 171 -20.36 6.92 -5.84
N ASP A 172 -19.37 7.81 -5.94
CA ASP A 172 -17.98 7.47 -6.24
C ASP A 172 -17.28 6.98 -4.96
N THR A 173 -17.49 5.72 -4.62
CA THR A 173 -17.08 5.08 -3.37
C THR A 173 -16.05 3.98 -3.60
N ILE A 174 -15.32 3.60 -2.54
CA ILE A 174 -14.44 2.43 -2.54
C ILE A 174 -15.23 1.17 -2.90
N GLU A 175 -16.43 0.99 -2.33
CA GLU A 175 -17.30 -0.16 -2.63
C GLU A 175 -17.60 -0.29 -4.13
N ASN A 176 -17.93 0.81 -4.80
CA ASN A 176 -18.25 0.82 -6.23
C ASN A 176 -17.00 0.61 -7.10
N ASP A 177 -15.85 1.11 -6.69
CA ASP A 177 -14.59 0.83 -7.39
C ASP A 177 -14.23 -0.65 -7.31
N LEU A 178 -14.35 -1.27 -6.12
CA LEU A 178 -14.08 -2.69 -5.92
C LEU A 178 -15.10 -3.58 -6.66
N ALA A 179 -16.36 -3.15 -6.77
CA ALA A 179 -17.35 -3.86 -7.56
C ALA A 179 -16.96 -3.89 -9.04
N ARG A 180 -16.57 -2.74 -9.62
CA ARG A 180 -16.06 -2.66 -11.00
C ARG A 180 -14.79 -3.47 -11.22
N LEU A 181 -13.85 -3.40 -10.27
CA LEU A 181 -12.61 -4.18 -10.32
C LEU A 181 -12.89 -5.69 -10.35
N SER A 182 -13.91 -6.12 -9.60
CA SER A 182 -14.36 -7.52 -9.52
C SER A 182 -14.76 -8.12 -10.87
N GLU A 183 -15.23 -7.32 -11.82
CA GLU A 183 -15.65 -7.79 -13.15
C GLU A 183 -14.47 -8.35 -13.97
N SER A 184 -13.25 -7.96 -13.65
CA SER A 184 -12.02 -8.39 -14.33
C SER A 184 -11.37 -9.63 -13.71
N ILE A 185 -11.84 -10.11 -12.56
CA ILE A 185 -11.20 -11.18 -11.78
C ILE A 185 -11.74 -12.54 -12.24
N ASP A 186 -10.88 -13.34 -12.85
CA ASP A 186 -11.23 -14.63 -13.46
C ASP A 186 -10.32 -15.80 -13.03
N ARG A 187 -9.25 -15.52 -12.26
CA ARG A 187 -8.31 -16.53 -11.78
C ARG A 187 -7.71 -16.15 -10.41
N PRO A 188 -6.95 -17.05 -9.74
CA PRO A 188 -6.32 -16.77 -8.45
C PRO A 188 -5.49 -15.47 -8.47
N PHE A 189 -5.58 -14.69 -7.38
CA PHE A 189 -4.89 -13.41 -7.32
C PHE A 189 -4.40 -13.04 -5.91
N VAL A 190 -3.39 -12.16 -5.88
CA VAL A 190 -2.95 -11.40 -4.71
C VAL A 190 -3.52 -10.00 -4.80
N PHE A 191 -4.16 -9.54 -3.74
CA PHE A 191 -4.69 -8.18 -3.65
C PHE A 191 -3.73 -7.28 -2.88
N VAL A 192 -3.44 -6.10 -3.42
CA VAL A 192 -2.64 -5.08 -2.75
C VAL A 192 -3.53 -3.86 -2.55
N SER A 193 -3.88 -3.57 -1.33
CA SER A 193 -4.70 -2.40 -0.99
C SER A 193 -3.98 -1.56 0.05
N HIS A 194 -3.85 -0.26 -0.22
CA HIS A 194 -3.17 0.61 0.75
C HIS A 194 -3.89 0.61 2.10
N SER A 195 -5.21 0.83 2.12
CA SER A 195 -5.99 0.72 3.35
C SER A 195 -6.12 -0.74 3.81
N PRO A 196 -5.91 -1.03 5.11
CA PRO A 196 -6.18 -2.35 5.69
C PRO A 196 -7.68 -2.60 5.86
N PRO A 197 -8.11 -3.88 6.00
CA PRO A 197 -9.49 -4.24 6.28
C PRO A 197 -9.92 -3.82 7.69
N TYR A 198 -11.13 -3.24 7.79
CA TYR A 198 -11.71 -2.75 9.04
C TYR A 198 -11.85 -3.84 10.11
N GLN A 199 -11.68 -3.44 11.39
CA GLN A 199 -11.77 -4.30 12.57
C GLN A 199 -10.84 -5.53 12.53
N THR A 200 -9.59 -5.27 12.27
CA THR A 200 -8.52 -6.27 12.31
C THR A 200 -7.34 -5.78 13.16
N PRO A 201 -6.39 -6.63 13.54
CA PRO A 201 -5.14 -6.17 14.14
C PRO A 201 -4.31 -5.23 13.25
N LEU A 202 -4.65 -5.14 11.95
CA LEU A 202 -3.87 -4.42 10.93
C LEU A 202 -4.28 -2.95 10.77
N ASP A 203 -5.42 -2.52 11.37
CA ASP A 203 -6.02 -1.20 11.19
C ASP A 203 -6.23 -0.43 12.51
N VAL A 204 -5.62 -0.89 13.60
CA VAL A 204 -5.81 -0.31 14.93
C VAL A 204 -4.83 0.83 15.20
N LEU A 205 -5.34 1.99 15.61
CA LEU A 205 -4.56 3.14 16.09
C LEU A 205 -4.14 2.97 17.56
N ASP A 206 -3.23 3.83 18.03
CA ASP A 206 -2.74 3.83 19.42
C ASP A 206 -3.85 4.00 20.46
N ASN A 207 -4.90 4.73 20.12
CA ASN A 207 -6.09 4.90 20.98
C ASN A 207 -7.07 3.72 20.94
N GLY A 208 -6.77 2.67 20.17
CA GLY A 208 -7.59 1.48 20.03
C GLY A 208 -8.72 1.58 19.01
N LEU A 209 -8.84 2.70 18.28
CA LEU A 209 -9.81 2.83 17.19
C LEU A 209 -9.37 2.03 15.97
N HIS A 210 -10.34 1.44 15.28
CA HIS A 210 -10.17 0.80 13.99
C HIS A 210 -10.55 1.77 12.87
N VAL A 211 -9.65 1.96 11.90
CA VAL A 211 -9.81 3.00 10.86
C VAL A 211 -9.68 2.45 9.43
N GLY A 212 -9.59 1.15 9.28
CA GLY A 212 -9.54 0.48 7.99
C GLY A 212 -10.84 0.58 7.19
N SER A 213 -10.83 0.04 5.97
CA SER A 213 -11.97 0.05 5.05
C SER A 213 -12.90 -1.14 5.29
N ILE A 214 -14.18 -0.85 5.45
CA ILE A 214 -15.26 -1.84 5.53
C ILE A 214 -15.45 -2.52 4.17
N SER A 215 -15.36 -1.76 3.09
CA SER A 215 -15.52 -2.26 1.73
C SER A 215 -14.38 -3.20 1.33
N ILE A 216 -13.14 -2.87 1.72
CA ILE A 216 -11.99 -3.77 1.51
C ILE A 216 -12.17 -5.07 2.33
N ARG A 217 -12.64 -4.98 3.57
CA ARG A 217 -12.92 -6.18 4.35
C ARG A 217 -13.95 -7.08 3.66
N ARG A 218 -15.07 -6.53 3.21
CA ARG A 218 -16.12 -7.26 2.48
C ARG A 218 -15.58 -7.88 1.19
N PHE A 219 -14.78 -7.13 0.44
CA PHE A 219 -14.14 -7.63 -0.77
C PHE A 219 -13.26 -8.86 -0.48
N ILE A 220 -12.44 -8.82 0.58
CA ILE A 220 -11.61 -9.96 1.01
C ILE A 220 -12.49 -11.16 1.39
N GLU A 221 -13.53 -10.95 2.18
CA GLU A 221 -14.46 -12.01 2.60
C GLU A 221 -15.16 -12.67 1.39
N ASP A 222 -15.61 -11.87 0.42
CA ASP A 222 -16.30 -12.36 -0.77
C ASP A 222 -15.38 -13.16 -1.68
N TRP A 223 -14.17 -12.68 -1.95
CA TRP A 223 -13.22 -13.38 -2.80
C TRP A 223 -12.56 -14.58 -2.10
N SER A 224 -12.48 -14.57 -0.77
CA SER A 224 -12.12 -15.76 0.00
C SER A 224 -13.12 -16.87 -0.20
N ARG A 225 -14.43 -16.57 -0.08
CA ARG A 225 -15.51 -17.57 -0.30
C ARG A 225 -15.52 -18.15 -1.72
N ARG A 226 -15.10 -17.35 -2.71
CA ARG A 226 -14.92 -17.78 -4.11
C ARG A 226 -13.65 -18.63 -4.31
N GLY A 227 -12.73 -18.64 -3.33
CA GLY A 227 -11.49 -19.43 -3.36
C GLY A 227 -10.43 -18.88 -4.34
N LEU A 228 -10.55 -17.63 -4.77
CA LEU A 228 -9.61 -17.02 -5.73
C LEU A 228 -8.64 -16.04 -5.10
N LEU A 229 -8.95 -15.43 -3.94
CA LEU A 229 -8.02 -14.55 -3.24
C LEU A 229 -7.03 -15.36 -2.41
N MET A 230 -5.75 -15.21 -2.70
CA MET A 230 -4.67 -15.96 -2.05
C MET A 230 -4.06 -15.24 -0.86
N ALA A 231 -3.89 -13.93 -0.98
CA ALA A 231 -3.39 -13.06 0.08
C ALA A 231 -3.84 -11.61 -0.17
N SER A 232 -3.91 -10.82 0.90
CA SER A 232 -4.19 -9.39 0.85
C SER A 232 -3.09 -8.62 1.60
N LEU A 233 -2.49 -7.63 0.93
CA LEU A 233 -1.31 -6.90 1.39
C LEU A 233 -1.67 -5.44 1.60
N HIS A 234 -1.34 -4.87 2.77
CA HIS A 234 -1.81 -3.56 3.23
C HIS A 234 -0.69 -2.72 3.83
N GLY A 235 -0.92 -1.40 3.93
CA GLY A 235 -0.09 -0.40 4.59
C GLY A 235 -0.94 0.59 5.38
N HIS A 236 -0.67 1.90 5.19
CA HIS A 236 -1.42 3.04 5.70
C HIS A 236 -1.38 3.21 7.24
N ILE A 237 -1.62 2.17 8.00
CA ILE A 237 -1.63 2.26 9.48
C ILE A 237 -0.29 1.75 10.02
N HIS A 238 0.68 2.66 10.02
CA HIS A 238 2.10 2.37 10.29
C HIS A 238 2.32 1.71 11.65
N GLY A 239 1.63 2.21 12.68
CA GLY A 239 1.74 1.75 14.06
C GLY A 239 0.90 0.53 14.42
N ALA A 240 0.03 0.04 13.52
CA ALA A 240 -0.88 -1.06 13.85
C ALA A 240 -0.17 -2.32 14.36
N PRO A 241 0.95 -2.78 13.78
CA PRO A 241 1.69 -3.92 14.32
C PRO A 241 2.28 -3.68 15.70
N ASP A 242 2.72 -2.45 16.01
CA ASP A 242 3.25 -2.11 17.33
C ASP A 242 2.13 -2.12 18.38
N ARG A 243 0.94 -1.65 18.00
CA ARG A 243 -0.22 -1.61 18.88
C ARG A 243 -0.84 -2.98 19.12
N SER A 244 -1.02 -3.75 18.06
CA SER A 244 -1.71 -5.05 18.11
C SER A 244 -0.79 -6.23 18.42
N GLY A 245 0.52 -6.08 18.20
CA GLY A 245 1.48 -7.17 18.25
C GLY A 245 1.46 -8.09 17.02
N ALA A 246 0.70 -7.73 15.96
CA ALA A 246 0.46 -8.60 14.82
C ALA A 246 0.70 -7.88 13.48
N VAL A 247 1.58 -8.42 12.66
CA VAL A 247 1.81 -7.99 11.27
C VAL A 247 0.89 -8.71 10.26
N GLN A 248 0.13 -9.70 10.73
CA GLN A 248 -0.74 -10.53 9.89
C GLN A 248 -1.99 -10.95 10.65
N THR A 249 -3.04 -11.23 9.91
CA THR A 249 -4.26 -11.88 10.38
C THR A 249 -4.83 -12.77 9.28
N ILE A 250 -5.81 -13.60 9.63
CA ILE A 250 -6.55 -14.40 8.65
C ILE A 250 -8.00 -13.91 8.65
N ILE A 251 -8.50 -13.57 7.47
CA ILE A 251 -9.92 -13.30 7.23
C ILE A 251 -10.46 -14.47 6.40
N GLU A 252 -11.41 -15.20 6.97
CA GLU A 252 -11.87 -16.50 6.43
C GLU A 252 -10.65 -17.43 6.22
N ASN A 253 -10.18 -17.59 4.99
CA ASN A 253 -9.01 -18.40 4.66
C ASN A 253 -7.88 -17.58 4.00
N VAL A 254 -7.98 -16.24 3.99
CA VAL A 254 -7.03 -15.36 3.32
C VAL A 254 -6.06 -14.77 4.31
N LEU A 255 -4.77 -14.89 4.03
CA LEU A 255 -3.69 -14.25 4.74
C LEU A 255 -3.69 -12.74 4.42
N CYS A 256 -3.96 -11.90 5.42
CA CYS A 256 -3.88 -10.44 5.33
C CYS A 256 -2.65 -9.94 6.08
N ILE A 257 -1.91 -9.00 5.50
CA ILE A 257 -0.61 -8.53 6.01
C ILE A 257 -0.56 -7.01 5.99
N ASN A 258 -0.12 -6.41 7.09
CA ASN A 258 0.39 -5.04 7.17
C ASN A 258 1.70 -5.07 7.97
N PRO A 259 2.87 -4.88 7.35
CA PRO A 259 4.14 -4.91 8.08
C PRO A 259 4.28 -3.70 9.02
N GLY A 260 3.47 -2.66 8.82
CA GLY A 260 3.67 -1.35 9.42
C GLY A 260 4.98 -0.71 8.95
N GLN A 261 5.27 0.48 9.47
CA GLN A 261 6.57 1.13 9.22
C GLN A 261 6.93 2.06 10.38
N ASN A 262 8.21 2.35 10.50
CA ASN A 262 8.73 3.41 11.39
C ASN A 262 9.50 4.40 10.54
N GLU A 263 8.99 5.63 10.43
CA GLU A 263 9.55 6.68 9.58
C GLU A 263 10.70 7.46 10.21
N GLN A 264 11.07 7.12 11.45
CA GLN A 264 12.20 7.77 12.10
C GLN A 264 13.48 7.48 11.33
N ARG A 265 14.29 8.52 11.15
CA ARG A 265 15.60 8.38 10.50
C ARG A 265 16.44 7.33 11.21
N GLY A 266 16.99 6.38 10.45
CA GLY A 266 17.77 5.25 10.98
C GLY A 266 16.92 4.07 11.46
N ALA A 267 15.59 4.16 11.37
CA ALA A 267 14.74 3.00 11.66
C ALA A 267 14.94 1.90 10.61
N ALA A 268 14.87 0.67 11.07
CA ALA A 268 14.97 -0.49 10.17
C ALA A 268 13.70 -0.63 9.32
N LEU A 269 13.88 -0.96 8.05
CA LEU A 269 12.78 -1.30 7.15
C LEU A 269 11.97 -2.47 7.70
N ARG A 270 10.65 -2.32 7.71
CA ARG A 270 9.70 -3.41 7.98
C ARG A 270 9.20 -3.98 6.65
N TYR A 271 9.27 -5.29 6.53
CA TYR A 271 8.86 -6.02 5.34
C TYR A 271 8.45 -7.45 5.68
N VAL A 272 7.86 -8.14 4.74
CA VAL A 272 7.70 -9.60 4.76
C VAL A 272 8.22 -10.21 3.47
N ILE A 273 8.77 -11.41 3.54
CA ILE A 273 9.05 -12.22 2.36
C ILE A 273 8.02 -13.33 2.29
N LEU A 274 7.33 -13.37 1.16
CA LEU A 274 6.35 -14.38 0.84
C LEU A 274 6.94 -15.38 -0.15
N GLU A 275 6.50 -16.60 -0.08
CA GLU A 275 6.76 -17.62 -1.08
C GLU A 275 5.45 -18.03 -1.75
N LEU A 276 5.38 -17.81 -3.05
CA LEU A 276 4.34 -18.35 -3.91
C LEU A 276 4.86 -19.65 -4.52
N THR A 277 4.21 -20.76 -4.17
CA THR A 277 4.53 -22.09 -4.69
C THR A 277 3.39 -22.62 -5.54
N GLN A 278 3.75 -23.37 -6.56
CA GLN A 278 2.83 -24.06 -7.44
C GLN A 278 3.06 -25.57 -7.24
N HIS A 279 2.30 -26.16 -6.33
CA HIS A 279 2.34 -27.61 -6.11
C HIS A 279 1.04 -28.25 -6.60
N GLY A 280 1.12 -29.03 -7.68
CA GLY A 280 -0.04 -29.67 -8.27
C GLY A 280 -1.01 -28.66 -8.91
N SER A 281 -2.30 -28.76 -8.60
CA SER A 281 -3.36 -27.99 -9.27
C SER A 281 -3.69 -26.63 -8.64
N ALA A 282 -3.18 -26.31 -7.46
CA ALA A 282 -3.52 -25.06 -6.75
C ALA A 282 -2.29 -24.31 -6.27
N PRO A 283 -2.14 -23.01 -6.60
CA PRO A 283 -1.09 -22.18 -6.06
C PRO A 283 -1.29 -21.91 -4.56
N GLN A 284 -0.19 -21.77 -3.81
CA GLN A 284 -0.20 -21.46 -2.38
C GLN A 284 0.75 -20.30 -2.07
N ILE A 285 0.40 -19.46 -1.10
CA ILE A 285 1.23 -18.36 -0.63
C ILE A 285 1.44 -18.47 0.89
N ARG A 286 2.66 -18.21 1.35
CA ARG A 286 3.00 -18.22 2.77
C ARG A 286 4.11 -17.21 3.09
N ILE A 287 4.15 -16.75 4.34
CA ILE A 287 5.29 -15.96 4.84
C ILE A 287 6.46 -16.93 5.11
N VAL A 288 7.64 -16.59 4.59
CA VAL A 288 8.87 -17.36 4.82
C VAL A 288 9.91 -16.59 5.63
N SER A 289 9.85 -15.26 5.65
CA SER A 289 10.74 -14.42 6.46
C SER A 289 10.08 -13.07 6.77
N ARG A 290 10.44 -12.54 7.93
CA ARG A 290 10.17 -11.16 8.36
C ARG A 290 11.31 -10.71 9.27
N PRO A 291 11.68 -9.40 9.33
CA PRO A 291 12.59 -8.92 10.36
C PRO A 291 12.03 -9.28 11.74
N GLN A 292 12.89 -9.70 12.65
CA GLN A 292 12.48 -9.84 14.06
C GLN A 292 12.08 -8.45 14.53
N SER A 293 10.86 -8.31 15.08
CA SER A 293 10.42 -7.11 15.76
C SER A 293 11.41 -6.85 16.90
N GLN A 294 12.23 -5.82 16.79
CA GLN A 294 12.87 -5.26 17.97
C GLN A 294 11.73 -4.64 18.78
N HIS A 295 11.37 -5.30 19.87
CA HIS A 295 10.49 -4.74 20.88
C HIS A 295 11.15 -3.49 21.44
N TYR A 296 10.80 -2.33 20.96
CA TYR A 296 11.01 -1.09 21.70
C TYR A 296 9.90 -0.94 22.74
N TYR A 297 9.99 -1.74 23.81
CA TYR A 297 9.59 -1.27 25.09
C TYR A 297 10.78 -0.48 25.64
N ASP A 298 10.81 0.79 25.43
CA ASP A 298 11.55 1.67 26.28
C ASP A 298 10.57 2.62 26.97
N SER A 299 10.50 2.39 28.22
CA SER A 299 9.80 3.07 29.28
C SER A 299 10.27 4.53 29.38
N ARG A 300 9.32 5.42 29.47
CA ARG A 300 9.19 6.69 30.21
C ARG A 300 8.86 7.89 29.39
#